data_283382e045ebff7fd1c4db9a55046b16
#
_entry.id   283382e045ebff7fd1c4db9a55046b16
#
_cell.length_a   1.000
_cell.length_b   1.000
_cell.length_c   1.000
_cell.angle_alpha   90.00
_cell.angle_beta   90.00
_cell.angle_gamma   90.00
#
_symmetry.space_group_name_H-M   'P 1'
#
loop_
_entity.id
_entity.type
_entity.pdbx_description
1 polymer ?
#
loop_
_entity_poly.entity_id
_entity_poly.type
_entity_poly.pdbx_seq_one_letter_code
_entity_poly.pdbx_strand_id
1 'polypeptide(L)'
;TDTGITVHYKSEGTTPYIYYWNSLPKNIETEYPGEQMTADKDNWYTTTFKDVTKINLMFTDKDGKQLTKELTRKTGEWWFYNNIWWSSNPDEFDPASSVDFREESIYFVVTTRFYNGDKSNDVHCWDNNVYNNPDSDPAWRGDFKGLAEKLDYIKALGFSAIWITPIVENGSGYDYHGYHAMDFSKVDARYESDDFTYQDLIQAAHMKGMKIVQDVVWQHT
;
A
#
# COMPACT_ATOMS: atom_id res chain seq x y z
N THR A 1 3.71 23.25 -7.08
CA THR A 1 3.61 21.80 -6.83
C THR A 1 4.85 21.17 -7.42
N ASP A 2 5.71 20.66 -6.55
CA ASP A 2 6.93 19.95 -6.95
C ASP A 2 6.50 18.67 -7.70
N THR A 3 6.71 18.64 -9.01
CA THR A 3 6.35 17.51 -9.86
C THR A 3 7.58 16.61 -9.95
N GLY A 4 7.73 15.70 -8.98
CA GLY A 4 8.87 14.79 -8.97
C GLY A 4 8.63 13.57 -8.09
N ILE A 5 9.61 12.68 -8.07
CA ILE A 5 9.65 11.51 -7.20
C ILE A 5 10.92 11.60 -6.37
N THR A 6 10.80 11.57 -5.05
CA THR A 6 11.91 11.40 -4.14
C THR A 6 11.81 10.04 -3.47
N VAL A 7 12.89 9.28 -3.49
CA VAL A 7 12.95 7.97 -2.83
C VAL A 7 14.07 7.96 -1.81
N HIS A 8 13.76 7.41 -0.65
CA HIS A 8 14.70 7.16 0.43
C HIS A 8 14.81 5.65 0.64
N TYR A 9 16.03 5.16 0.81
CA TYR A 9 16.33 3.76 1.09
C TYR A 9 17.16 3.65 2.35
N LYS A 10 16.73 2.83 3.31
CA LYS A 10 17.50 2.57 4.52
C LYS A 10 18.46 1.41 4.31
N SER A 11 19.76 1.65 4.48
CA SER A 11 20.79 0.65 4.30
C SER A 11 21.74 0.61 5.49
N GLU A 12 21.90 -0.56 6.09
CA GLU A 12 22.85 -0.78 7.17
C GLU A 12 24.17 -1.33 6.59
N GLY A 13 25.21 -0.53 6.63
CA GLY A 13 26.59 -0.96 6.38
C GLY A 13 27.11 -0.87 4.95
N THR A 14 26.28 -0.64 3.94
CA THR A 14 26.73 -0.46 2.54
C THR A 14 26.02 0.71 1.89
N THR A 15 26.78 1.52 1.13
CA THR A 15 26.17 2.59 0.33
C THR A 15 25.36 1.98 -0.80
N PRO A 16 24.04 2.25 -0.87
CA PRO A 16 23.19 1.71 -1.93
C PRO A 16 23.36 2.49 -3.22
N TYR A 17 23.05 1.80 -4.32
CA TYR A 17 22.92 2.34 -5.66
C TYR A 17 21.46 2.20 -6.09
N ILE A 18 21.00 3.06 -7.00
CA ILE A 18 19.66 3.01 -7.56
C ILE A 18 19.76 2.83 -9.07
N TYR A 19 19.27 1.70 -9.55
CA TYR A 19 19.07 1.42 -10.96
C TYR A 19 17.65 1.75 -11.34
N TYR A 20 17.44 2.55 -12.40
CA TYR A 20 16.11 3.02 -12.81
C TYR A 20 15.93 3.07 -14.31
N TRP A 21 14.67 2.89 -14.76
CA TRP A 21 14.27 2.84 -16.16
C TRP A 21 12.77 3.14 -16.34
N ASN A 22 12.33 3.28 -17.61
CA ASN A 22 10.92 3.46 -18.00
C ASN A 22 10.20 4.58 -17.23
N SER A 23 10.81 5.73 -17.12
CA SER A 23 10.18 6.88 -16.48
C SER A 23 9.22 7.63 -17.42
N LEU A 24 8.29 8.35 -16.82
CA LEU A 24 7.33 9.22 -17.50
C LEU A 24 7.42 10.66 -16.92
N PRO A 25 7.09 11.71 -17.68
CA PRO A 25 6.75 11.75 -19.12
C PRO A 25 7.95 11.56 -20.05
N LYS A 26 9.15 11.82 -19.54
CA LYS A 26 10.41 11.62 -20.29
C LYS A 26 11.14 10.40 -19.76
N ASN A 27 11.53 9.49 -20.64
CA ASN A 27 12.34 8.36 -20.25
C ASN A 27 13.73 8.83 -19.79
N ILE A 28 14.05 8.54 -18.54
CA ILE A 28 15.41 8.59 -17.98
C ILE A 28 15.78 7.19 -17.49
N GLU A 29 17.03 6.82 -17.68
CA GLU A 29 17.54 5.51 -17.29
C GLU A 29 19.01 5.60 -16.90
N THR A 30 19.48 4.66 -16.10
CA THR A 30 20.89 4.50 -15.78
C THR A 30 21.44 3.21 -16.37
N GLU A 31 22.76 3.15 -16.49
CA GLU A 31 23.45 1.87 -16.70
C GLU A 31 23.52 1.07 -15.38
N TYR A 32 23.41 -0.25 -15.46
CA TYR A 32 23.55 -1.14 -14.32
C TYR A 32 24.97 -1.07 -13.74
N PRO A 33 25.17 -1.01 -12.43
CA PRO A 33 24.22 -1.25 -11.34
C PRO A 33 23.41 -0.01 -10.89
N GLY A 34 23.49 1.10 -11.57
CA GLY A 34 22.80 2.34 -11.23
C GLY A 34 23.72 3.43 -10.70
N GLU A 35 23.16 4.48 -10.16
CA GLU A 35 23.84 5.61 -9.56
C GLU A 35 23.93 5.45 -8.04
N GLN A 36 25.03 5.89 -7.45
CA GLN A 36 25.17 5.93 -6.01
C GLN A 36 24.16 6.91 -5.40
N MET A 37 23.40 6.48 -4.41
CA MET A 37 22.47 7.34 -3.68
C MET A 37 23.22 8.30 -2.75
N THR A 38 22.63 9.45 -2.50
CA THR A 38 23.17 10.47 -1.58
C THR A 38 22.86 10.07 -0.14
N ALA A 39 23.89 10.04 0.70
CA ALA A 39 23.70 9.76 2.12
C ALA A 39 22.92 10.87 2.83
N ASP A 40 22.02 10.49 3.70
CA ASP A 40 21.26 11.32 4.63
C ASP A 40 21.49 10.79 6.07
N LYS A 41 20.76 11.33 7.06
CA LYS A 41 20.90 10.89 8.47
C LYS A 41 20.33 9.49 8.69
N ASP A 42 20.75 8.87 9.77
CA ASP A 42 20.19 7.62 10.32
C ASP A 42 20.20 6.43 9.33
N ASN A 43 21.27 6.34 8.52
CA ASN A 43 21.46 5.32 7.48
C ASN A 43 20.44 5.40 6.33
N TRP A 44 19.75 6.51 6.18
CA TRP A 44 18.96 6.79 4.99
C TRP A 44 19.85 7.30 3.86
N TYR A 45 19.44 6.97 2.65
CA TYR A 45 20.03 7.43 1.40
C TYR A 45 18.91 7.90 0.48
N THR A 46 19.13 8.99 -0.24
CA THR A 46 18.08 9.64 -1.03
C THR A 46 18.47 9.83 -2.49
N THR A 47 17.48 9.78 -3.37
CA THR A 47 17.57 10.18 -4.78
C THR A 47 16.28 10.89 -5.18
N THR A 48 16.40 12.01 -5.89
CA THR A 48 15.25 12.79 -6.37
C THR A 48 15.23 12.85 -7.89
N PHE A 49 14.11 12.48 -8.48
CA PHE A 49 13.82 12.54 -9.91
C PHE A 49 12.90 13.73 -10.16
N LYS A 50 13.44 14.81 -10.72
CA LYS A 50 12.68 16.02 -11.05
C LYS A 50 11.87 15.80 -12.32
N ASP A 51 10.65 16.35 -12.34
CA ASP A 51 9.74 16.30 -13.49
C ASP A 51 9.40 14.86 -13.96
N VAL A 52 9.46 13.90 -13.03
CA VAL A 52 9.12 12.49 -13.27
C VAL A 52 7.84 12.15 -12.50
N THR A 53 6.88 11.59 -13.21
CA THR A 53 5.57 11.22 -12.64
C THR A 53 5.42 9.73 -12.39
N LYS A 54 6.27 8.91 -13.03
CA LYS A 54 6.35 7.46 -12.80
C LYS A 54 7.76 6.99 -13.13
N ILE A 55 8.28 6.03 -12.38
CA ILE A 55 9.58 5.41 -12.63
C ILE A 55 9.61 3.97 -12.14
N ASN A 56 10.29 3.09 -12.86
CA ASN A 56 10.68 1.78 -12.38
C ASN A 56 12.09 1.88 -11.79
N LEU A 57 12.32 1.21 -10.69
CA LEU A 57 13.60 1.27 -10.00
C LEU A 57 13.92 -0.04 -9.24
N MET A 58 15.18 -0.21 -8.90
CA MET A 58 15.67 -1.28 -8.07
C MET A 58 16.88 -0.78 -7.28
N PHE A 59 16.97 -1.17 -6.02
CA PHE A 59 18.16 -0.88 -5.23
C PHE A 59 19.18 -1.99 -5.40
N THR A 60 20.45 -1.59 -5.53
CA THR A 60 21.60 -2.48 -5.75
C THR A 60 22.75 -2.04 -4.84
N ASP A 61 23.82 -2.83 -4.79
CA ASP A 61 25.11 -2.38 -4.27
C ASP A 61 26.08 -1.99 -5.42
N LYS A 62 27.25 -1.51 -5.05
CA LYS A 62 28.30 -1.09 -6.01
C LYS A 62 28.77 -2.21 -6.95
N ASP A 63 28.64 -3.47 -6.55
CA ASP A 63 29.09 -4.64 -7.28
C ASP A 63 27.94 -5.26 -8.12
N GLY A 64 26.78 -4.64 -8.11
CA GLY A 64 25.60 -5.06 -8.87
C GLY A 64 24.75 -6.14 -8.18
N LYS A 65 24.98 -6.42 -6.90
CA LYS A 65 24.07 -7.28 -6.16
C LYS A 65 22.73 -6.58 -5.95
N GLN A 66 21.66 -7.25 -6.33
CA GLN A 66 20.30 -6.76 -6.10
C GLN A 66 19.96 -6.78 -4.61
N LEU A 67 19.54 -5.64 -4.08
CA LEU A 67 19.06 -5.47 -2.72
C LEU A 67 17.55 -5.58 -2.63
N THR A 68 16.86 -5.34 -3.75
CA THR A 68 15.39 -5.46 -3.86
C THR A 68 15.00 -6.13 -5.17
N LYS A 69 13.74 -6.55 -5.28
CA LYS A 69 13.08 -6.81 -6.57
C LYS A 69 12.89 -5.51 -7.34
N GLU A 70 12.37 -5.62 -8.55
CA GLU A 70 11.89 -4.46 -9.32
C GLU A 70 10.72 -3.77 -8.62
N LEU A 71 10.76 -2.45 -8.58
CA LEU A 71 9.81 -1.60 -7.88
C LEU A 71 9.32 -0.50 -8.83
N THR A 72 8.13 0.03 -8.59
CA THR A 72 7.58 1.16 -9.33
C THR A 72 7.10 2.23 -8.36
N ARG A 73 7.39 3.51 -8.65
CA ARG A 73 6.83 4.64 -7.90
C ARG A 73 6.26 5.71 -8.82
N LYS A 74 5.25 6.41 -8.29
CA LYS A 74 4.62 7.60 -8.89
C LYS A 74 5.03 8.84 -8.10
N THR A 75 4.64 10.01 -8.58
CA THR A 75 4.90 11.31 -7.95
C THR A 75 4.69 11.26 -6.43
N GLY A 76 5.64 11.83 -5.70
CA GLY A 76 5.63 11.90 -4.24
C GLY A 76 6.98 11.63 -3.63
N GLU A 77 7.01 11.61 -2.31
CA GLU A 77 8.18 11.31 -1.49
C GLU A 77 7.96 9.99 -0.77
N TRP A 78 8.92 9.06 -0.86
CA TRP A 78 8.75 7.66 -0.48
C TRP A 78 9.96 7.14 0.25
N TRP A 79 9.73 6.43 1.37
CA TRP A 79 10.76 5.73 2.15
C TRP A 79 10.62 4.24 1.95
N PHE A 80 11.73 3.54 1.68
CA PHE A 80 11.76 2.09 1.53
C PHE A 80 12.58 1.44 2.64
N TYR A 81 11.92 0.66 3.49
CA TYR A 81 12.52 -0.02 4.62
C TYR A 81 11.81 -1.35 4.88
N ASN A 82 12.55 -2.41 5.19
CA ASN A 82 12.03 -3.76 5.45
C ASN A 82 11.13 -4.30 4.31
N ASN A 83 11.50 -4.05 3.05
CA ASN A 83 10.72 -4.40 1.85
C ASN A 83 9.33 -3.74 1.77
N ILE A 84 9.13 -2.66 2.48
CA ILE A 84 7.86 -1.91 2.54
C ILE A 84 8.13 -0.46 2.14
N TRP A 85 7.23 0.11 1.37
CA TRP A 85 7.18 1.54 1.09
C TRP A 85 6.39 2.29 2.14
N TRP A 86 6.91 3.43 2.55
CA TRP A 86 6.29 4.36 3.48
C TRP A 86 6.14 5.72 2.80
N SER A 87 5.04 6.41 3.08
CA SER A 87 4.76 7.77 2.59
C SER A 87 5.24 8.87 3.55
N SER A 88 5.86 8.49 4.64
CA SER A 88 6.57 9.34 5.59
C SER A 88 7.77 8.59 6.17
N ASN A 89 8.72 9.30 6.78
CA ASN A 89 9.88 8.67 7.40
C ASN A 89 9.44 7.72 8.54
N PRO A 90 9.65 6.40 8.43
CA PRO A 90 9.25 5.47 9.47
C PRO A 90 10.01 5.62 10.79
N ASP A 91 11.18 6.26 10.80
CA ASP A 91 11.92 6.54 12.04
C ASP A 91 11.27 7.67 12.86
N GLU A 92 10.43 8.49 12.23
CA GLU A 92 9.63 9.52 12.90
C GLU A 92 8.29 8.99 13.43
N PHE A 93 7.96 7.75 13.06
CA PHE A 93 6.79 7.07 13.59
C PHE A 93 7.08 6.57 15.01
N ASP A 94 6.45 7.16 16.01
CA ASP A 94 6.51 6.68 17.40
C ASP A 94 5.39 5.66 17.67
N PRO A 95 5.67 4.35 17.60
CA PRO A 95 4.68 3.32 17.94
C PRO A 95 4.41 3.28 19.46
N ALA A 96 5.25 3.95 20.27
CA ALA A 96 5.11 3.99 21.72
C ALA A 96 4.24 5.15 22.21
N SER A 97 3.74 6.04 21.33
CA SER A 97 2.64 6.90 21.71
C SER A 97 1.45 5.97 22.02
N SER A 98 1.27 5.68 23.29
CA SER A 98 0.25 4.74 23.78
C SER A 98 -1.12 5.22 23.31
N VAL A 99 -1.65 4.52 22.32
CA VAL A 99 -2.98 4.80 21.81
C VAL A 99 -3.96 4.25 22.84
N ASP A 100 -4.64 5.13 23.52
CA ASP A 100 -5.77 4.74 24.35
C ASP A 100 -7.01 4.62 23.47
N PHE A 101 -7.35 3.40 23.07
CA PHE A 101 -8.54 3.15 22.23
C PHE A 101 -9.86 3.55 22.89
N ARG A 102 -9.88 3.85 24.19
CA ARG A 102 -11.08 4.42 24.85
C ARG A 102 -11.37 5.85 24.40
N GLU A 103 -10.38 6.53 23.84
CA GLU A 103 -10.49 7.88 23.28
C GLU A 103 -10.81 7.90 21.77
N GLU A 104 -10.78 6.70 21.14
CA GLU A 104 -11.01 6.58 19.71
C GLU A 104 -12.48 6.36 19.37
N SER A 105 -12.91 6.97 18.28
CA SER A 105 -14.18 6.66 17.63
C SER A 105 -13.94 5.75 16.43
N ILE A 106 -14.60 4.59 16.40
CA ILE A 106 -14.32 3.53 15.43
C ILE A 106 -15.42 3.48 14.38
N TYR A 107 -15.04 3.61 13.11
CA TYR A 107 -15.90 3.38 11.96
C TYR A 107 -15.70 1.95 11.46
N PHE A 108 -16.73 1.11 11.62
CA PHE A 108 -16.68 -0.26 11.08
C PHE A 108 -17.03 -0.27 9.60
N VAL A 109 -16.29 -1.02 8.79
CA VAL A 109 -16.51 -1.15 7.35
C VAL A 109 -16.31 -2.58 6.84
N VAL A 110 -17.26 -3.01 6.00
CA VAL A 110 -17.05 -4.16 5.12
C VAL A 110 -16.44 -3.62 3.85
N THR A 111 -15.14 -3.80 3.66
CA THR A 111 -14.34 -3.16 2.61
C THR A 111 -14.95 -3.37 1.23
N THR A 112 -15.34 -4.60 0.90
CA THR A 112 -15.94 -4.95 -0.41
C THR A 112 -17.27 -4.27 -0.69
N ARG A 113 -17.94 -3.76 0.32
CA ARG A 113 -19.26 -3.11 0.22
C ARG A 113 -19.20 -1.60 0.37
N PHE A 114 -18.02 -1.03 0.51
CA PHE A 114 -17.90 0.38 0.86
C PHE A 114 -17.69 1.27 -0.37
N TYR A 115 -16.55 1.21 -1.01
CA TYR A 115 -16.24 2.05 -2.16
C TYR A 115 -15.23 1.38 -3.09
N ASN A 116 -15.53 1.41 -4.40
CA ASN A 116 -14.70 0.84 -5.45
C ASN A 116 -13.75 1.91 -5.99
N GLY A 117 -12.47 1.78 -5.73
CA GLY A 117 -11.41 2.68 -6.18
C GLY A 117 -10.72 2.20 -7.47
N ASP A 118 -10.76 0.89 -7.72
CA ASP A 118 -10.16 0.29 -8.90
C ASP A 118 -11.07 -0.79 -9.50
N LYS A 119 -11.67 -0.47 -10.63
CA LYS A 119 -12.55 -1.39 -11.34
C LYS A 119 -11.83 -2.57 -12.00
N SER A 120 -10.51 -2.53 -12.09
CA SER A 120 -9.73 -3.61 -12.72
C SER A 120 -9.60 -4.84 -11.81
N ASN A 121 -9.78 -4.68 -10.49
CA ASN A 121 -9.75 -5.76 -9.52
C ASN A 121 -11.15 -6.32 -9.17
N ASP A 122 -12.21 -5.81 -9.81
CA ASP A 122 -13.58 -6.27 -9.60
C ASP A 122 -13.73 -7.74 -9.95
N VAL A 123 -14.34 -8.50 -9.04
CA VAL A 123 -14.71 -9.89 -9.29
C VAL A 123 -16.18 -10.11 -8.97
N HIS A 124 -16.75 -11.09 -9.66
CA HIS A 124 -18.10 -11.57 -9.42
C HIS A 124 -18.11 -12.70 -8.40
N CYS A 125 -19.28 -13.07 -7.91
CA CYS A 125 -19.45 -14.32 -7.18
C CYS A 125 -18.94 -15.50 -8.04
N TRP A 126 -18.34 -16.48 -7.40
CA TRP A 126 -17.77 -17.65 -8.08
C TRP A 126 -18.83 -18.46 -8.86
N ASP A 127 -20.10 -18.37 -8.48
CA ASP A 127 -21.22 -18.99 -9.23
C ASP A 127 -21.75 -18.03 -10.32
N ASN A 128 -20.99 -17.92 -11.41
CA ASN A 128 -21.35 -17.10 -12.55
C ASN A 128 -22.65 -17.52 -13.25
N ASN A 129 -23.14 -18.76 -13.03
CA ASN A 129 -24.39 -19.19 -13.61
C ASN A 129 -25.61 -18.54 -12.97
N VAL A 130 -25.49 -18.19 -11.70
CA VAL A 130 -26.55 -17.50 -10.94
C VAL A 130 -26.39 -15.99 -11.00
N TYR A 131 -25.17 -15.47 -11.02
CA TYR A 131 -24.83 -14.06 -10.88
C TYR A 131 -24.10 -13.47 -12.09
N ASN A 132 -24.49 -13.90 -13.27
CA ASN A 132 -23.88 -13.44 -14.53
C ASN A 132 -24.23 -11.98 -14.89
N ASN A 133 -24.66 -11.18 -13.94
CA ASN A 133 -24.93 -9.75 -14.12
C ASN A 133 -24.05 -8.94 -13.17
N PRO A 134 -23.02 -8.23 -13.69
CA PRO A 134 -22.13 -7.39 -12.88
C PRO A 134 -22.86 -6.36 -12.01
N ASP A 135 -23.96 -5.81 -12.51
CA ASP A 135 -24.72 -4.76 -11.80
C ASP A 135 -25.53 -5.31 -10.62
N SER A 136 -25.86 -6.59 -10.65
CA SER A 136 -26.59 -7.28 -9.58
C SER A 136 -25.69 -8.07 -8.62
N ASP A 137 -24.41 -8.29 -8.99
CA ASP A 137 -23.44 -8.98 -8.15
C ASP A 137 -22.84 -8.00 -7.12
N PRO A 138 -23.14 -8.19 -5.85
CA PRO A 138 -22.69 -7.26 -4.81
C PRO A 138 -21.30 -7.58 -4.25
N ALA A 139 -20.69 -8.70 -4.64
CA ALA A 139 -19.43 -9.15 -4.04
C ALA A 139 -18.22 -8.45 -4.67
N TRP A 140 -17.18 -8.26 -3.88
CA TRP A 140 -15.83 -7.85 -4.31
C TRP A 140 -15.75 -6.59 -5.19
N ARG A 141 -16.48 -5.56 -4.84
CA ARG A 141 -16.47 -4.28 -5.55
C ARG A 141 -15.64 -3.20 -4.85
N GLY A 142 -15.70 -3.14 -3.53
CA GLY A 142 -14.87 -2.24 -2.74
C GLY A 142 -13.47 -2.80 -2.53
N ASP A 143 -12.50 -1.91 -2.42
CA ASP A 143 -11.08 -2.21 -2.32
C ASP A 143 -10.34 -1.25 -1.39
N PHE A 144 -9.05 -1.49 -1.14
CA PHE A 144 -8.24 -0.63 -0.28
C PHE A 144 -8.03 0.77 -0.86
N LYS A 145 -7.93 0.87 -2.17
CA LYS A 145 -7.80 2.17 -2.86
C LYS A 145 -9.06 3.00 -2.67
N GLY A 146 -10.22 2.39 -2.84
CA GLY A 146 -11.51 3.05 -2.60
C GLY A 146 -11.70 3.46 -1.15
N LEU A 147 -11.30 2.61 -0.20
CA LEU A 147 -11.33 2.97 1.21
C LEU A 147 -10.40 4.16 1.51
N ALA A 148 -9.19 4.16 0.93
CA ALA A 148 -8.25 5.26 1.08
C ALA A 148 -8.78 6.59 0.52
N GLU A 149 -9.50 6.56 -0.62
CA GLU A 149 -10.15 7.74 -1.20
C GLU A 149 -11.24 8.34 -0.29
N LYS A 150 -11.79 7.54 0.62
CA LYS A 150 -12.86 7.95 1.55
C LYS A 150 -12.38 8.25 2.97
N LEU A 151 -11.09 8.23 3.25
CA LEU A 151 -10.55 8.54 4.58
C LEU A 151 -10.95 9.93 5.06
N ASP A 152 -10.91 10.95 4.19
CA ASP A 152 -11.33 12.30 4.56
C ASP A 152 -12.80 12.38 4.89
N TYR A 153 -13.66 11.64 4.18
CA TYR A 153 -15.08 11.52 4.49
C TYR A 153 -15.29 10.91 5.88
N ILE A 154 -14.63 9.78 6.17
CA ILE A 154 -14.76 9.10 7.47
C ILE A 154 -14.25 10.02 8.60
N LYS A 155 -13.10 10.69 8.38
CA LYS A 155 -12.55 11.64 9.34
C LYS A 155 -13.48 12.84 9.58
N ALA A 156 -14.12 13.39 8.54
CA ALA A 156 -15.06 14.47 8.65
C ALA A 156 -16.34 14.11 9.43
N LEU A 157 -16.68 12.81 9.50
CA LEU A 157 -17.74 12.30 10.37
C LEU A 157 -17.34 12.23 11.86
N GLY A 158 -16.06 12.47 12.18
CA GLY A 158 -15.55 12.47 13.55
C GLY A 158 -14.93 11.14 13.98
N PHE A 159 -14.68 10.22 13.06
CA PHE A 159 -14.02 8.94 13.37
C PHE A 159 -12.51 9.08 13.28
N SER A 160 -11.82 8.43 14.21
CA SER A 160 -10.36 8.44 14.35
C SER A 160 -9.72 7.07 14.11
N ALA A 161 -10.51 6.02 14.05
CA ALA A 161 -10.07 4.67 13.71
C ALA A 161 -11.06 3.99 12.76
N ILE A 162 -10.57 3.09 11.93
CA ILE A 162 -11.37 2.29 11.00
C ILE A 162 -11.16 0.82 11.33
N TRP A 163 -12.24 0.11 11.63
CA TRP A 163 -12.24 -1.33 11.77
C TRP A 163 -12.70 -1.97 10.46
N ILE A 164 -11.80 -2.71 9.84
CA ILE A 164 -12.05 -3.44 8.59
C ILE A 164 -12.28 -4.92 8.85
N THR A 165 -13.18 -5.53 8.08
CA THR A 165 -13.35 -7.00 8.06
C THR A 165 -12.05 -7.69 7.64
N PRO A 166 -11.89 -9.02 7.91
CA PRO A 166 -10.64 -9.72 7.62
C PRO A 166 -10.21 -9.57 6.16
N ILE A 167 -8.91 -9.37 5.98
CA ILE A 167 -8.28 -9.08 4.68
C ILE A 167 -7.52 -10.26 4.09
N VAL A 168 -7.50 -11.38 4.81
CA VAL A 168 -6.75 -12.58 4.42
C VAL A 168 -7.37 -13.27 3.20
N GLU A 169 -6.55 -14.06 2.48
CA GLU A 169 -7.00 -14.79 1.29
C GLU A 169 -8.19 -15.69 1.60
N ASN A 170 -9.28 -15.53 0.86
CA ASN A 170 -10.50 -16.31 0.93
C ASN A 170 -10.73 -17.13 -0.35
N GLY A 171 -11.45 -18.24 -0.25
CA GLY A 171 -11.53 -19.23 -1.30
C GLY A 171 -12.54 -18.94 -2.40
N SER A 172 -13.54 -18.08 -2.18
CA SER A 172 -14.63 -17.87 -3.12
C SER A 172 -15.09 -16.40 -3.22
N GLY A 173 -15.83 -16.08 -4.25
CA GLY A 173 -16.44 -14.78 -4.46
C GLY A 173 -17.57 -14.47 -3.45
N TYR A 174 -18.13 -15.48 -2.79
CA TYR A 174 -19.10 -15.27 -1.71
C TYR A 174 -18.48 -14.82 -0.40
N ASP A 175 -17.17 -14.96 -0.26
CA ASP A 175 -16.44 -14.63 0.96
C ASP A 175 -16.07 -13.14 1.02
N TYR A 176 -16.90 -12.30 0.46
CA TYR A 176 -16.73 -10.83 0.43
C TYR A 176 -16.51 -10.20 1.82
N HIS A 177 -16.92 -10.90 2.85
CA HIS A 177 -16.78 -10.49 4.25
C HIS A 177 -15.42 -10.84 4.87
N GLY A 178 -14.64 -11.72 4.23
CA GLY A 178 -13.28 -12.09 4.69
C GLY A 178 -13.20 -13.14 5.78
N TYR A 179 -14.33 -13.74 6.20
CA TYR A 179 -14.36 -14.64 7.37
C TYR A 179 -14.14 -16.13 7.05
N HIS A 180 -13.85 -16.49 5.81
CA HIS A 180 -13.52 -17.87 5.41
C HIS A 180 -12.07 -17.93 4.90
N ALA A 181 -11.12 -17.76 5.83
CA ALA A 181 -9.71 -17.67 5.49
C ALA A 181 -9.19 -19.00 4.91
N MET A 182 -8.50 -18.89 3.78
CA MET A 182 -7.73 -19.99 3.16
C MET A 182 -6.26 -19.91 3.53
N ASP A 183 -5.71 -18.70 3.62
CA ASP A 183 -4.31 -18.46 3.94
C ASP A 183 -4.16 -17.18 4.76
N PHE A 184 -3.85 -17.33 6.05
CA PHE A 184 -3.63 -16.21 6.97
C PHE A 184 -2.33 -15.44 6.72
N SER A 185 -1.43 -15.98 5.92
CA SER A 185 -0.15 -15.34 5.60
C SER A 185 -0.21 -14.41 4.40
N LYS A 186 -1.36 -14.33 3.73
CA LYS A 186 -1.57 -13.53 2.53
C LYS A 186 -2.73 -12.57 2.66
N VAL A 187 -2.57 -11.38 2.08
CA VAL A 187 -3.69 -10.49 1.78
C VAL A 187 -4.43 -11.03 0.54
N ASP A 188 -5.75 -10.99 0.56
CA ASP A 188 -6.54 -11.36 -0.61
C ASP A 188 -6.29 -10.35 -1.74
N ALA A 189 -5.80 -10.86 -2.87
CA ALA A 189 -5.40 -10.02 -4.00
C ALA A 189 -6.55 -9.18 -4.59
N ARG A 190 -7.79 -9.54 -4.28
CA ARG A 190 -8.98 -8.81 -4.74
C ARG A 190 -9.20 -7.47 -4.02
N TYR A 191 -8.55 -7.26 -2.87
CA TYR A 191 -8.53 -5.97 -2.16
C TYR A 191 -7.46 -5.01 -2.68
N GLU A 192 -6.43 -5.55 -3.33
CA GLU A 192 -5.26 -4.79 -3.78
C GLU A 192 -5.37 -4.41 -5.26
N SER A 193 -4.68 -3.35 -5.64
CA SER A 193 -4.48 -2.92 -7.01
C SER A 193 -3.00 -3.03 -7.37
N ASP A 194 -2.67 -3.01 -8.65
CA ASP A 194 -1.27 -3.02 -9.12
C ASP A 194 -0.44 -1.87 -8.51
N ASP A 195 -1.11 -0.77 -8.15
CA ASP A 195 -0.48 0.43 -7.62
C ASP A 195 -0.89 0.78 -6.19
N PHE A 196 -1.69 -0.08 -5.52
CA PHE A 196 -2.17 0.20 -4.17
C PHE A 196 -2.39 -1.07 -3.34
N THR A 197 -1.62 -1.22 -2.28
CA THR A 197 -1.60 -2.39 -1.40
C THR A 197 -2.26 -2.10 -0.04
N TYR A 198 -2.41 -3.14 0.78
CA TYR A 198 -2.83 -2.97 2.17
C TYR A 198 -1.90 -2.04 2.97
N GLN A 199 -0.59 -2.15 2.71
CA GLN A 199 0.38 -1.26 3.36
C GLN A 199 0.16 0.21 2.99
N ASP A 200 -0.21 0.48 1.73
CA ASP A 200 -0.50 1.85 1.28
C ASP A 200 -1.77 2.41 1.97
N LEU A 201 -2.78 1.56 2.23
CA LEU A 201 -3.96 1.96 3.02
C LEU A 201 -3.58 2.35 4.45
N ILE A 202 -2.78 1.51 5.13
CA ILE A 202 -2.33 1.79 6.50
C ILE A 202 -1.59 3.14 6.55
N GLN A 203 -0.67 3.36 5.61
CA GLN A 203 0.10 4.61 5.54
C GLN A 203 -0.80 5.82 5.26
N ALA A 204 -1.74 5.70 4.31
CA ALA A 204 -2.69 6.76 4.01
C ALA A 204 -3.54 7.14 5.23
N ALA A 205 -3.99 6.15 6.01
CA ALA A 205 -4.73 6.37 7.24
C ALA A 205 -3.85 7.06 8.31
N HIS A 206 -2.62 6.57 8.53
CA HIS A 206 -1.69 7.14 9.51
C HIS A 206 -1.33 8.59 9.19
N MET A 207 -1.11 8.94 7.92
CA MET A 207 -0.86 10.32 7.51
C MET A 207 -2.02 11.27 7.84
N LYS A 208 -3.23 10.75 7.95
CA LYS A 208 -4.42 11.51 8.37
C LYS A 208 -4.66 11.44 9.88
N GLY A 209 -3.75 10.83 10.64
CA GLY A 209 -3.90 10.60 12.08
C GLY A 209 -5.00 9.59 12.42
N MET A 210 -5.36 8.74 11.49
CA MET A 210 -6.36 7.67 11.66
C MET A 210 -5.67 6.32 11.87
N LYS A 211 -6.32 5.42 12.59
CA LYS A 211 -5.83 4.08 12.90
C LYS A 211 -6.60 3.03 12.13
N ILE A 212 -5.93 1.94 11.75
CA ILE A 212 -6.58 0.76 11.17
C ILE A 212 -6.64 -0.34 12.25
N VAL A 213 -7.85 -0.85 12.48
CA VAL A 213 -8.10 -2.03 13.31
C VAL A 213 -8.43 -3.18 12.36
N GLN A 214 -7.49 -4.12 12.24
CA GLN A 214 -7.68 -5.30 11.41
C GLN A 214 -8.41 -6.39 12.19
N ASP A 215 -9.54 -6.85 11.66
CA ASP A 215 -10.25 -8.01 12.17
C ASP A 215 -9.50 -9.31 11.83
N VAL A 216 -9.39 -10.21 12.76
CA VAL A 216 -8.76 -11.52 12.56
C VAL A 216 -9.53 -12.58 13.37
N VAL A 217 -9.97 -13.62 12.68
CA VAL A 217 -10.65 -14.76 13.32
C VAL A 217 -9.75 -15.98 13.24
N TRP A 218 -9.24 -16.41 14.38
CA TRP A 218 -8.33 -17.56 14.50
C TRP A 218 -9.04 -18.90 14.78
N GLN A 219 -10.35 -18.85 14.99
CA GLN A 219 -11.11 -20.01 15.50
C GLN A 219 -11.64 -20.90 14.37
N HIS A 220 -11.75 -20.38 13.16
CA HIS A 220 -12.23 -21.13 11.98
C HIS A 220 -11.60 -20.60 10.68
N THR A 221 -11.69 -21.40 9.64
CA THR A 221 -11.31 -21.09 8.25
C THR A 221 -12.49 -21.35 7.32
#